data_b05ff58ea0e5a9a6c7449e4ce11ec6cc
#
_entry.id   b05ff58ea0e5a9a6c7449e4ce11ec6cc
#
_cell.length_a   1.000
_cell.length_b   1.000
_cell.length_c   1.000
_cell.angle_alpha   90.00
_cell.angle_beta   90.00
_cell.angle_gamma   90.00
#
_symmetry.space_group_name_H-M   'P 1'
#
loop_
_entity.id
_entity.type
_entity.pdbx_description
1 polymer ?
#
loop_
_entity_poly.entity_id
_entity_poly.type
_entity_poly.pdbx_seq_one_letter_code
_entity_poly.pdbx_strand_id
1 'polypeptide(L)'
;ALNDDGDHIGGVTGFLRSIAANIRQHKPTRCVVVFDGKGGSRRRKDLYPNYKANRANKTAFNRYQEFASLEDEQDSMKRQFGRLIQYLNCLPITTLSIDNVEADDIMAYIANEIYTKDENRATIVSTDRDFLQLVNNRISVWSPIKKKLYTPSVMREEFGISSNNYLLYRTFIGDKSDNIPGLKGVGLKSLLKHFPIITQNEDLSVEQIVEYAESVDKKYKVHENVISNKDLLDLNYRLMQLKEVDINGNAKMLALNMVKGDINKMNTFEFKKMFMADKMYTVIKDLDSWLHTSFNSLNAYASL
;
A
#
# COMPACT_ATOMS: atom_id res chain seq x y z
N ALA A 1 -18.77 11.86 -7.19
CA ALA A 1 -19.02 13.29 -7.37
C ALA A 1 -19.02 13.61 -8.86
N LEU A 2 -19.92 14.49 -9.26
CA LEU A 2 -19.99 15.06 -10.61
C LEU A 2 -19.57 16.54 -10.52
N ASN A 3 -18.99 17.07 -11.60
CA ASN A 3 -18.81 18.50 -11.79
C ASN A 3 -20.08 19.16 -12.36
N ASP A 4 -20.02 20.47 -12.64
CA ASP A 4 -21.19 21.20 -13.15
C ASP A 4 -21.58 20.80 -14.61
N ASP A 5 -20.70 20.13 -15.34
CA ASP A 5 -20.96 19.58 -16.67
C ASP A 5 -21.52 18.14 -16.62
N GLY A 6 -21.62 17.57 -15.43
CA GLY A 6 -22.05 16.18 -15.23
C GLY A 6 -20.94 15.14 -15.39
N ASP A 7 -19.67 15.57 -15.52
CA ASP A 7 -18.56 14.64 -15.61
C ASP A 7 -18.19 14.05 -14.25
N HIS A 8 -17.81 12.78 -14.26
CA HIS A 8 -17.32 12.09 -13.09
C HIS A 8 -15.93 12.59 -12.69
N ILE A 9 -15.84 13.19 -11.50
CA ILE A 9 -14.60 13.73 -10.91
C ILE A 9 -14.29 13.14 -9.53
N GLY A 10 -15.07 12.15 -9.10
CA GLY A 10 -14.97 11.58 -7.74
C GLY A 10 -13.60 10.95 -7.44
N GLY A 11 -12.97 10.32 -8.41
CA GLY A 11 -11.63 9.74 -8.28
C GLY A 11 -10.57 10.81 -8.07
N VAL A 12 -10.56 11.85 -8.90
CA VAL A 12 -9.62 12.99 -8.81
C VAL A 12 -9.79 13.71 -7.47
N THR A 13 -10.99 14.14 -7.17
CA THR A 13 -11.29 14.94 -5.98
C THR A 13 -11.08 14.16 -4.69
N GLY A 14 -11.49 12.89 -4.67
CA GLY A 14 -11.29 11.99 -3.55
C GLY A 14 -9.81 11.79 -3.24
N PHE A 15 -8.99 11.55 -4.26
CA PHE A 15 -7.55 11.37 -4.10
C PHE A 15 -6.87 12.67 -3.63
N LEU A 16 -7.15 13.80 -4.27
CA LEU A 16 -6.56 15.10 -3.89
C LEU A 16 -6.90 15.48 -2.44
N ARG A 17 -8.15 15.27 -2.02
CA ARG A 17 -8.56 15.52 -0.63
C ARG A 17 -7.89 14.57 0.35
N SER A 18 -7.74 13.30 -0.02
CA SER A 18 -7.09 12.30 0.82
C SER A 18 -5.60 12.61 1.02
N ILE A 19 -4.87 12.90 -0.07
CA ILE A 19 -3.44 13.22 0.05
C ILE A 19 -3.20 14.51 0.82
N ALA A 20 -4.02 15.53 0.58
CA ALA A 20 -3.96 16.78 1.34
C ALA A 20 -4.19 16.58 2.85
N ALA A 21 -5.17 15.74 3.21
CA ALA A 21 -5.43 15.40 4.60
C ALA A 21 -4.26 14.65 5.26
N ASN A 22 -3.66 13.68 4.55
CA ASN A 22 -2.50 12.94 5.03
C ASN A 22 -1.26 13.85 5.19
N ILE A 23 -1.00 14.76 4.25
CA ILE A 23 0.11 15.72 4.35
C ILE A 23 -0.08 16.64 5.57
N ARG A 24 -1.27 17.18 5.77
CA ARG A 24 -1.57 18.02 6.96
C ARG A 24 -1.40 17.24 8.27
N GLN A 25 -1.80 15.98 8.29
CA GLN A 25 -1.75 15.14 9.49
C GLN A 25 -0.31 14.73 9.84
N HIS A 26 0.45 14.28 8.85
CA HIS A 26 1.77 13.68 9.09
C HIS A 26 2.92 14.69 8.91
N LYS A 27 2.68 15.85 8.28
CA LYS A 27 3.64 16.93 8.04
C LYS A 27 5.00 16.40 7.52
N PRO A 28 5.00 15.62 6.42
CA PRO A 28 6.23 15.04 5.91
C PRO A 28 7.13 16.10 5.27
N THR A 29 8.43 15.82 5.20
CA THR A 29 9.40 16.61 4.43
C THR A 29 9.45 16.22 2.96
N ARG A 30 8.95 15.02 2.64
CA ARG A 30 8.79 14.51 1.26
C ARG A 30 7.53 13.62 1.19
N CYS A 31 6.78 13.77 0.14
CA CYS A 31 5.64 12.92 -0.19
C CYS A 31 5.90 12.20 -1.50
N VAL A 32 5.79 10.87 -1.47
CA VAL A 32 5.92 10.02 -2.66
C VAL A 32 4.60 9.28 -2.89
N VAL A 33 4.05 9.41 -4.08
CA VAL A 33 2.85 8.70 -4.52
C VAL A 33 3.29 7.63 -5.52
N VAL A 34 2.97 6.39 -5.22
CA VAL A 34 3.35 5.25 -6.03
C VAL A 34 2.11 4.61 -6.63
N PHE A 35 2.14 4.39 -7.94
CA PHE A 35 1.10 3.68 -8.67
C PHE A 35 1.64 2.35 -9.20
N ASP A 36 0.75 1.38 -9.36
CA ASP A 36 1.08 0.13 -10.03
C ASP A 36 1.58 0.39 -11.45
N GLY A 37 2.69 -0.26 -11.83
CA GLY A 37 3.18 -0.24 -13.19
C GLY A 37 2.35 -1.16 -14.10
N LYS A 38 2.40 -0.91 -15.40
CA LYS A 38 1.79 -1.80 -16.39
C LYS A 38 2.39 -3.21 -16.23
N GLY A 39 1.52 -4.21 -16.02
CA GLY A 39 1.98 -5.59 -15.81
C GLY A 39 2.59 -5.88 -14.42
N GLY A 40 2.41 -5.00 -13.43
CA GLY A 40 3.02 -5.09 -12.11
C GLY A 40 2.88 -6.44 -11.43
N SER A 41 1.70 -7.06 -11.53
CA SER A 41 1.44 -8.36 -10.89
C SER A 41 2.02 -9.59 -11.61
N ARG A 42 2.80 -9.40 -12.70
CA ARG A 42 3.32 -10.51 -13.51
C ARG A 42 4.16 -11.47 -12.69
N ARG A 43 5.12 -10.99 -11.93
CA ARG A 43 6.01 -11.82 -11.08
C ARG A 43 5.22 -12.73 -10.14
N ARG A 44 4.21 -12.19 -9.44
CA ARG A 44 3.38 -12.99 -8.53
C ARG A 44 2.47 -13.98 -9.28
N LYS A 45 2.00 -13.63 -10.47
CA LYS A 45 1.23 -14.53 -11.34
C LYS A 45 2.08 -15.66 -11.92
N ASP A 46 3.34 -15.41 -12.21
CA ASP A 46 4.28 -16.45 -12.64
C ASP A 46 4.53 -17.48 -11.52
N LEU A 47 4.52 -17.03 -10.25
CA LEU A 47 4.60 -17.91 -9.07
C LEU A 47 3.27 -18.63 -8.78
N TYR A 48 2.15 -17.91 -8.92
CA TYR A 48 0.81 -18.39 -8.62
C TYR A 48 -0.19 -17.83 -9.64
N PRO A 49 -0.57 -18.61 -10.67
CA PRO A 49 -1.43 -18.14 -11.77
C PRO A 49 -2.78 -17.57 -11.33
N ASN A 50 -3.29 -18.05 -10.19
CA ASN A 50 -4.56 -17.59 -9.62
C ASN A 50 -4.44 -16.27 -8.81
N TYR A 51 -3.25 -15.71 -8.69
CA TYR A 51 -3.04 -14.43 -7.99
C TYR A 51 -3.92 -13.33 -8.59
N LYS A 52 -4.76 -12.70 -7.76
CA LYS A 52 -5.72 -11.64 -8.13
C LYS A 52 -6.74 -12.05 -9.22
N ALA A 53 -6.93 -13.36 -9.50
CA ALA A 53 -7.87 -13.83 -10.53
C ALA A 53 -9.32 -13.42 -10.24
N ASN A 54 -9.72 -13.33 -8.98
CA ASN A 54 -11.03 -12.89 -8.53
C ASN A 54 -11.34 -11.42 -8.84
N ARG A 55 -10.33 -10.60 -9.18
CA ARG A 55 -10.52 -9.17 -9.53
C ARG A 55 -11.06 -8.98 -10.93
N ALA A 56 -10.86 -9.94 -11.84
CA ALA A 56 -11.38 -9.90 -13.21
C ALA A 56 -12.92 -9.91 -13.28
N ASN A 57 -13.58 -10.41 -12.24
CA ASN A 57 -15.04 -10.55 -12.17
C ASN A 57 -15.76 -9.36 -11.48
N LYS A 58 -15.06 -8.26 -11.17
CA LYS A 58 -15.70 -7.08 -10.61
C LYS A 58 -16.47 -6.33 -11.71
N THR A 59 -17.79 -6.29 -11.57
CA THR A 59 -18.71 -5.75 -12.59
C THR A 59 -18.93 -4.24 -12.49
N ALA A 60 -18.63 -3.57 -11.38
CA ALA A 60 -18.75 -2.12 -11.25
C ALA A 60 -17.90 -1.60 -10.08
N PHE A 61 -17.29 -0.45 -10.26
CA PHE A 61 -16.52 0.26 -9.23
C PHE A 61 -17.37 1.24 -8.42
N ASN A 62 -18.39 1.82 -9.06
CA ASN A 62 -19.23 2.84 -8.45
C ASN A 62 -20.67 2.33 -8.28
N ARG A 63 -21.09 2.16 -7.02
CA ARG A 63 -22.44 1.70 -6.67
C ARG A 63 -23.49 2.80 -6.71
N TYR A 64 -23.09 4.06 -6.83
CA TYR A 64 -23.97 5.22 -6.67
C TYR A 64 -24.16 6.04 -7.95
N GLN A 65 -23.47 5.70 -9.02
CA GLN A 65 -23.55 6.42 -10.29
C GLN A 65 -23.75 5.43 -11.43
N GLU A 66 -24.74 5.72 -12.26
CA GLU A 66 -25.04 4.89 -13.42
C GLU A 66 -24.13 5.30 -14.57
N PHE A 67 -23.40 4.33 -15.10
CA PHE A 67 -22.74 4.40 -16.39
C PHE A 67 -23.57 3.59 -17.38
N ALA A 68 -23.56 3.99 -18.64
CA ALA A 68 -24.29 3.28 -19.70
C ALA A 68 -23.73 1.87 -19.93
N SER A 69 -22.41 1.71 -19.71
CA SER A 69 -21.72 0.42 -19.84
C SER A 69 -20.51 0.34 -18.87
N LEU A 70 -19.98 -0.87 -18.69
CA LEU A 70 -18.73 -1.10 -17.97
C LEU A 70 -17.54 -0.42 -18.67
N GLU A 71 -17.58 -0.33 -20.01
CA GLU A 71 -16.57 0.35 -20.83
C GLU A 71 -16.56 1.85 -20.55
N ASP A 72 -17.73 2.49 -20.46
CA ASP A 72 -17.85 3.91 -20.11
C ASP A 72 -17.30 4.21 -18.73
N GLU A 73 -17.54 3.30 -17.75
CA GLU A 73 -16.97 3.44 -16.40
C GLU A 73 -15.44 3.34 -16.45
N GLN A 74 -14.90 2.36 -17.17
CA GLN A 74 -13.45 2.19 -17.33
C GLN A 74 -12.80 3.39 -18.01
N ASP A 75 -13.43 3.93 -19.05
CA ASP A 75 -12.92 5.10 -19.75
C ASP A 75 -13.01 6.37 -18.91
N SER A 76 -14.04 6.52 -18.10
CA SER A 76 -14.11 7.57 -17.09
C SER A 76 -12.96 7.45 -16.07
N MET A 77 -12.69 6.25 -15.60
CA MET A 77 -11.55 6.01 -14.70
C MET A 77 -10.20 6.37 -15.33
N LYS A 78 -9.97 5.98 -16.59
CA LYS A 78 -8.73 6.32 -17.30
C LYS A 78 -8.55 7.84 -17.45
N ARG A 79 -9.63 8.55 -17.85
CA ARG A 79 -9.62 10.01 -17.96
C ARG A 79 -9.31 10.67 -16.60
N GLN A 80 -10.00 10.25 -15.54
CA GLN A 80 -9.77 10.77 -14.20
C GLN A 80 -8.34 10.47 -13.71
N PHE A 81 -7.81 9.29 -13.99
CA PHE A 81 -6.43 8.95 -13.63
C PHE A 81 -5.41 9.84 -14.36
N GLY A 82 -5.55 9.99 -15.67
CA GLY A 82 -4.69 10.90 -16.44
C GLY A 82 -4.74 12.35 -15.92
N ARG A 83 -5.95 12.80 -15.57
CA ARG A 83 -6.14 14.15 -15.01
C ARG A 83 -5.54 14.29 -13.60
N LEU A 84 -5.66 13.25 -12.78
CA LEU A 84 -5.02 13.20 -11.46
C LEU A 84 -3.50 13.35 -11.55
N ILE A 85 -2.85 12.65 -12.49
CA ILE A 85 -1.40 12.79 -12.70
C ILE A 85 -1.02 14.23 -13.04
N GLN A 86 -1.80 14.91 -13.88
CA GLN A 86 -1.56 16.33 -14.20
C GLN A 86 -1.63 17.20 -12.95
N TYR A 87 -2.63 16.99 -12.08
CA TYR A 87 -2.72 17.72 -10.80
C TYR A 87 -1.53 17.44 -9.88
N LEU A 88 -1.13 16.16 -9.76
CA LEU A 88 0.01 15.79 -8.92
C LEU A 88 1.32 16.41 -9.40
N ASN A 89 1.50 16.53 -10.72
CA ASN A 89 2.67 17.20 -11.30
C ASN A 89 2.73 18.72 -11.01
N CYS A 90 1.62 19.33 -10.61
CA CYS A 90 1.58 20.72 -10.16
C CYS A 90 1.87 20.88 -8.66
N LEU A 91 2.03 19.79 -7.93
CA LEU A 91 2.23 19.78 -6.48
C LEU A 91 3.67 19.37 -6.12
N PRO A 92 4.17 19.73 -4.92
CA PRO A 92 5.50 19.33 -4.46
C PRO A 92 5.52 17.85 -4.02
N ILE A 93 5.13 16.98 -4.94
CA ILE A 93 4.95 15.53 -4.72
C ILE A 93 5.75 14.78 -5.76
N THR A 94 6.49 13.77 -5.33
CA THR A 94 7.15 12.83 -6.23
C THR A 94 6.13 11.74 -6.63
N THR A 95 5.90 11.59 -7.93
CA THR A 95 4.99 10.54 -8.45
C THR A 95 5.81 9.47 -9.14
N LEU A 96 5.53 8.20 -8.85
CA LEU A 96 6.31 7.06 -9.33
C LEU A 96 5.39 5.92 -9.80
N SER A 97 5.72 5.37 -10.97
CA SER A 97 5.14 4.12 -11.50
C SER A 97 6.21 3.41 -12.32
N ILE A 98 6.45 2.13 -12.09
CA ILE A 98 7.50 1.36 -12.78
C ILE A 98 6.86 0.13 -13.41
N ASP A 99 7.00 -0.03 -14.72
CA ASP A 99 6.42 -1.16 -15.44
C ASP A 99 6.93 -2.50 -14.91
N ASN A 100 6.05 -3.48 -14.86
CA ASN A 100 6.25 -4.83 -14.33
C ASN A 100 6.56 -4.89 -12.82
N VAL A 101 6.31 -3.82 -12.07
CA VAL A 101 6.48 -3.77 -10.61
C VAL A 101 5.18 -3.29 -9.97
N GLU A 102 4.75 -3.96 -8.91
CA GLU A 102 3.61 -3.50 -8.10
C GLU A 102 4.03 -2.32 -7.21
N ALA A 103 3.09 -1.42 -6.95
CA ALA A 103 3.32 -0.26 -6.09
C ALA A 103 3.81 -0.68 -4.70
N ASP A 104 3.31 -1.78 -4.17
CA ASP A 104 3.67 -2.31 -2.85
C ASP A 104 5.16 -2.66 -2.76
N ASP A 105 5.72 -3.29 -3.80
CA ASP A 105 7.15 -3.62 -3.87
C ASP A 105 8.02 -2.35 -3.92
N ILE A 106 7.58 -1.34 -4.68
CA ILE A 106 8.29 -0.05 -4.77
C ILE A 106 8.24 0.69 -3.43
N MET A 107 7.08 0.76 -2.80
CA MET A 107 6.90 1.41 -1.50
C MET A 107 7.75 0.74 -0.41
N ALA A 108 7.78 -0.59 -0.40
CA ALA A 108 8.61 -1.37 0.50
C ALA A 108 10.10 -1.12 0.26
N TYR A 109 10.54 -1.10 -0.99
CA TYR A 109 11.92 -0.76 -1.36
C TYR A 109 12.33 0.63 -0.88
N ILE A 110 11.47 1.63 -1.10
CA ILE A 110 11.73 3.01 -0.64
C ILE A 110 11.90 3.07 0.88
N ALA A 111 10.99 2.44 1.62
CA ALA A 111 10.99 2.49 3.08
C ALA A 111 12.15 1.70 3.70
N ASN A 112 12.47 0.52 3.14
CA ASN A 112 13.49 -0.37 3.69
C ASN A 112 14.90 -0.05 3.21
N GLU A 113 15.08 0.25 1.92
CA GLU A 113 16.42 0.28 1.31
C GLU A 113 16.90 1.70 0.95
N ILE A 114 16.00 2.67 0.67
CA ILE A 114 16.42 4.03 0.32
C ILE A 114 16.61 4.93 1.54
N TYR A 115 15.68 4.89 2.48
CA TYR A 115 15.72 5.71 3.70
C TYR A 115 16.13 4.88 4.92
N THR A 116 17.39 4.42 4.93
CA THR A 116 17.92 3.48 5.93
C THR A 116 18.50 4.13 7.19
N LYS A 117 18.84 5.43 7.13
CA LYS A 117 19.45 6.11 8.30
C LYS A 117 18.46 6.23 9.45
N ASP A 118 18.98 6.17 10.68
CA ASP A 118 18.15 6.17 11.89
C ASP A 118 17.32 7.45 12.09
N GLU A 119 17.78 8.59 11.58
CA GLU A 119 17.03 9.85 11.61
C GLU A 119 15.84 9.87 10.65
N ASN A 120 15.85 9.03 9.63
CA ASN A 120 14.75 8.96 8.66
C ASN A 120 13.53 8.27 9.27
N ARG A 121 12.37 8.85 9.05
CA ARG A 121 11.07 8.27 9.42
C ARG A 121 10.23 8.13 8.15
N ALA A 122 9.63 6.97 7.97
CA ALA A 122 8.70 6.71 6.89
C ALA A 122 7.31 6.38 7.44
N THR A 123 6.29 7.05 6.93
CA THR A 123 4.90 6.68 7.17
C THR A 123 4.29 6.16 5.87
N ILE A 124 4.03 4.87 5.80
CA ILE A 124 3.32 4.25 4.68
C ILE A 124 1.82 4.49 4.90
N VAL A 125 1.16 5.14 3.94
CA VAL A 125 -0.28 5.37 3.98
C VAL A 125 -0.96 4.31 3.11
N SER A 126 -1.54 3.30 3.74
CA SER A 126 -2.17 2.18 3.03
C SER A 126 -3.28 1.53 3.86
N THR A 127 -4.25 0.92 3.17
CA THR A 127 -5.23 0.02 3.77
C THR A 127 -4.80 -1.44 3.71
N ASP A 128 -3.75 -1.73 2.95
CA ASP A 128 -3.20 -3.06 2.81
C ASP A 128 -2.45 -3.46 4.09
N ARG A 129 -2.84 -4.61 4.63
CA ARG A 129 -2.26 -5.14 5.85
C ARG A 129 -0.88 -5.75 5.65
N ASP A 130 -0.49 -6.05 4.43
CA ASP A 130 0.81 -6.64 4.16
C ASP A 130 1.95 -5.67 4.50
N PHE A 131 1.71 -4.36 4.44
CA PHE A 131 2.68 -3.37 4.93
C PHE A 131 2.97 -3.43 6.43
N LEU A 132 2.10 -4.05 7.24
CA LEU A 132 2.32 -4.14 8.69
C LEU A 132 3.56 -4.97 9.06
N GLN A 133 4.04 -5.83 8.17
CA GLN A 133 5.30 -6.56 8.33
C GLN A 133 6.54 -5.64 8.32
N LEU A 134 6.41 -4.43 7.77
CA LEU A 134 7.51 -3.45 7.67
C LEU A 134 7.62 -2.53 8.88
N VAL A 135 6.63 -2.56 9.79
CA VAL A 135 6.58 -1.67 10.95
C VAL A 135 7.79 -1.92 11.86
N ASN A 136 8.54 -0.85 12.14
CA ASN A 136 9.67 -0.87 13.05
C ASN A 136 9.86 0.53 13.67
N ASN A 137 11.00 0.81 14.32
CA ASN A 137 11.25 2.11 14.93
C ASN A 137 11.35 3.27 13.93
N ARG A 138 11.59 3.00 12.65
CA ARG A 138 11.66 4.00 11.56
C ARG A 138 10.42 4.03 10.69
N ILE A 139 9.76 2.89 10.50
CA ILE A 139 8.64 2.73 9.58
C ILE A 139 7.36 2.52 10.38
N SER A 140 6.36 3.35 10.11
CA SER A 140 4.99 3.20 10.60
C SER A 140 4.01 3.09 9.44
N VAL A 141 2.84 2.50 9.69
CA VAL A 141 1.76 2.38 8.69
C VAL A 141 0.53 3.11 9.19
N TRP A 142 0.06 4.07 8.42
CA TRP A 142 -1.20 4.76 8.66
C TRP A 142 -2.32 4.12 7.84
N SER A 143 -3.35 3.63 8.52
CA SER A 143 -4.57 3.15 7.89
C SER A 143 -5.64 4.25 7.86
N PRO A 144 -5.92 4.86 6.70
CA PRO A 144 -6.89 5.96 6.63
C PRO A 144 -8.33 5.51 6.90
N ILE A 145 -8.67 4.26 6.62
CA ILE A 145 -10.01 3.70 6.92
C ILE A 145 -10.18 3.49 8.41
N LYS A 146 -9.20 2.88 9.09
CA LYS A 146 -9.24 2.65 10.55
C LYS A 146 -8.88 3.90 11.34
N LYS A 147 -8.35 4.95 10.70
CA LYS A 147 -7.78 6.15 11.34
C LYS A 147 -6.77 5.79 12.43
N LYS A 148 -5.89 4.83 12.14
CA LYS A 148 -4.96 4.24 13.10
C LYS A 148 -3.55 4.22 12.54
N LEU A 149 -2.59 4.64 13.39
CA LEU A 149 -1.15 4.54 13.10
C LEU A 149 -0.61 3.27 13.74
N TYR A 150 -0.11 2.37 12.93
CA TYR A 150 0.56 1.15 13.39
C TYR A 150 2.03 1.43 13.65
N THR A 151 2.41 1.21 14.90
CA THR A 151 3.78 1.27 15.43
C THR A 151 4.10 -0.09 16.07
N PRO A 152 5.35 -0.39 16.44
CA PRO A 152 5.69 -1.65 17.11
C PRO A 152 4.85 -1.95 18.37
N SER A 153 4.50 -0.92 19.15
CA SER A 153 3.65 -1.07 20.33
C SER A 153 2.22 -1.45 19.96
N VAL A 154 1.65 -0.78 18.95
CA VAL A 154 0.30 -1.04 18.46
C VAL A 154 0.18 -2.44 17.82
N MET A 155 1.26 -2.90 17.14
CA MET A 155 1.30 -4.27 16.60
C MET A 155 1.19 -5.31 17.71
N ARG A 156 1.92 -5.14 18.81
CA ARG A 156 1.85 -6.05 19.97
C ARG A 156 0.49 -6.00 20.66
N GLU A 157 -0.07 -4.80 20.83
CA GLU A 157 -1.38 -4.61 21.46
C GLU A 157 -2.50 -5.26 20.66
N GLU A 158 -2.54 -5.05 19.33
CA GLU A 158 -3.64 -5.53 18.48
C GLU A 158 -3.51 -7.03 18.12
N PHE A 159 -2.28 -7.50 17.86
CA PHE A 159 -2.05 -8.84 17.33
C PHE A 159 -1.37 -9.79 18.32
N GLY A 160 -0.79 -9.29 19.40
CA GLY A 160 -0.01 -10.11 20.34
C GLY A 160 1.34 -10.60 19.77
N ILE A 161 1.71 -10.13 18.58
CA ILE A 161 2.95 -10.49 17.86
C ILE A 161 3.72 -9.24 17.45
N SER A 162 5.01 -9.39 17.22
CA SER A 162 5.82 -8.32 16.63
C SER A 162 5.57 -8.22 15.12
N SER A 163 5.93 -7.08 14.54
CA SER A 163 5.93 -6.93 13.07
C SER A 163 6.85 -7.92 12.38
N ASN A 164 7.92 -8.38 13.05
CA ASN A 164 8.84 -9.37 12.50
C ASN A 164 8.12 -10.67 12.09
N ASN A 165 7.18 -11.13 12.93
CA ASN A 165 6.41 -12.34 12.70
C ASN A 165 5.03 -12.10 12.07
N TYR A 166 4.72 -10.84 11.71
CA TYR A 166 3.43 -10.52 11.11
C TYR A 166 3.25 -11.15 9.73
N LEU A 167 4.31 -11.24 8.94
CA LEU A 167 4.28 -11.94 7.65
C LEU A 167 3.94 -13.42 7.83
N LEU A 168 4.55 -14.10 8.79
CA LEU A 168 4.18 -15.49 9.10
C LEU A 168 2.69 -15.63 9.43
N TYR A 169 2.16 -14.77 10.29
CA TYR A 169 0.72 -14.75 10.55
C TYR A 169 -0.08 -14.60 9.24
N ARG A 170 0.32 -13.70 8.34
CA ARG A 170 -0.34 -13.51 7.03
C ARG A 170 -0.25 -14.76 6.16
N THR A 171 0.87 -15.48 6.14
CA THR A 171 1.00 -16.72 5.36
C THR A 171 0.00 -17.80 5.78
N PHE A 172 -0.29 -17.87 7.08
CA PHE A 172 -1.26 -18.84 7.62
C PHE A 172 -2.70 -18.50 7.24
N ILE A 173 -3.09 -17.24 7.29
CA ILE A 173 -4.49 -16.85 7.01
C ILE A 173 -4.75 -16.59 5.54
N GLY A 174 -3.70 -16.40 4.72
CA GLY A 174 -3.82 -16.03 3.33
C GLY A 174 -4.39 -14.64 3.12
N ASP A 175 -4.73 -14.32 1.86
CA ASP A 175 -5.43 -13.10 1.49
C ASP A 175 -6.53 -13.37 0.45
N LYS A 176 -7.77 -13.24 0.88
CA LYS A 176 -8.93 -13.43 -0.01
C LYS A 176 -9.02 -12.36 -1.10
N SER A 177 -8.53 -11.14 -0.85
CA SER A 177 -8.58 -10.05 -1.84
C SER A 177 -7.64 -10.32 -3.02
N ASP A 178 -6.54 -11.03 -2.77
CA ASP A 178 -5.54 -11.41 -3.75
C ASP A 178 -5.64 -12.88 -4.18
N ASN A 179 -6.71 -13.54 -3.72
CA ASN A 179 -6.96 -14.95 -4.02
C ASN A 179 -5.85 -15.89 -3.52
N ILE A 180 -5.20 -15.54 -2.39
CA ILE A 180 -4.18 -16.35 -1.74
C ILE A 180 -4.86 -17.21 -0.66
N PRO A 181 -4.86 -18.55 -0.78
CA PRO A 181 -5.52 -19.42 0.18
C PRO A 181 -4.74 -19.47 1.50
N GLY A 182 -5.46 -19.44 2.62
CA GLY A 182 -4.88 -19.71 3.94
C GLY A 182 -5.15 -21.14 4.42
N LEU A 183 -4.54 -21.53 5.53
CA LEU A 183 -4.79 -22.80 6.17
C LEU A 183 -6.19 -22.82 6.81
N LYS A 184 -6.96 -23.84 6.47
CA LYS A 184 -8.33 -23.99 6.99
C LYS A 184 -8.33 -24.15 8.51
N GLY A 185 -9.14 -23.32 9.18
CA GLY A 185 -9.30 -23.38 10.64
C GLY A 185 -8.14 -22.75 11.43
N VAL A 186 -7.18 -22.11 10.76
CA VAL A 186 -6.05 -21.43 11.39
C VAL A 186 -6.29 -19.92 11.37
N GLY A 187 -6.33 -19.31 12.54
CA GLY A 187 -6.45 -17.87 12.72
C GLY A 187 -5.55 -17.40 13.86
N LEU A 188 -5.49 -16.08 14.10
CA LEU A 188 -4.59 -15.49 15.09
C LEU A 188 -4.67 -16.16 16.46
N LYS A 189 -5.89 -16.37 16.99
CA LYS A 189 -6.07 -17.02 18.29
C LYS A 189 -5.52 -18.44 18.34
N SER A 190 -5.69 -19.20 17.25
CA SER A 190 -5.17 -20.55 17.15
C SER A 190 -3.64 -20.56 17.08
N LEU A 191 -3.06 -19.62 16.32
CA LEU A 191 -1.61 -19.47 16.23
C LEU A 191 -0.98 -19.08 17.58
N LEU A 192 -1.51 -18.08 18.26
CA LEU A 192 -1.00 -17.66 19.58
C LEU A 192 -1.08 -18.79 20.62
N LYS A 193 -2.13 -19.62 20.54
CA LYS A 193 -2.31 -20.76 21.45
C LYS A 193 -1.37 -21.92 21.18
N HIS A 194 -1.15 -22.27 19.92
CA HIS A 194 -0.45 -23.50 19.53
C HIS A 194 0.97 -23.28 19.06
N PHE A 195 1.32 -22.03 18.71
CA PHE A 195 2.66 -21.61 18.28
C PHE A 195 3.13 -20.37 19.09
N PRO A 196 3.32 -20.51 20.43
CA PRO A 196 3.70 -19.36 21.25
C PRO A 196 5.03 -18.73 20.82
N ILE A 197 5.89 -19.44 20.09
CA ILE A 197 7.15 -18.91 19.55
C ILE A 197 6.94 -17.69 18.65
N ILE A 198 5.75 -17.57 17.98
CA ILE A 198 5.43 -16.42 17.11
C ILE A 198 5.34 -15.09 17.88
N THR A 199 5.20 -15.16 19.21
CA THR A 199 5.16 -13.95 20.05
C THR A 199 6.53 -13.39 20.36
N GLN A 200 7.60 -14.12 20.05
CA GLN A 200 8.99 -13.70 20.22
C GLN A 200 9.36 -12.57 19.27
N ASN A 201 10.49 -11.93 19.53
CA ASN A 201 10.95 -10.79 18.71
C ASN A 201 11.77 -11.23 17.49
N GLU A 202 12.30 -12.45 17.54
CA GLU A 202 13.07 -13.04 16.47
C GLU A 202 12.21 -13.15 15.22
N ASP A 203 12.82 -12.92 14.07
CA ASP A 203 12.19 -13.13 12.77
C ASP A 203 12.21 -14.63 12.43
N LEU A 204 11.07 -15.25 12.53
CA LEU A 204 10.93 -16.69 12.32
C LEU A 204 10.67 -17.02 10.85
N SER A 205 11.28 -18.09 10.37
CA SER A 205 11.00 -18.66 9.05
C SER A 205 9.84 -19.66 9.07
N VAL A 206 9.33 -20.01 7.89
CA VAL A 206 8.32 -21.09 7.74
C VAL A 206 8.89 -22.41 8.23
N GLU A 207 10.16 -22.70 7.93
CA GLU A 207 10.87 -23.91 8.39
C GLU A 207 10.84 -24.03 9.91
N GLN A 208 11.20 -22.96 10.62
CA GLN A 208 11.24 -22.98 12.10
C GLN A 208 9.85 -23.21 12.72
N ILE A 209 8.79 -22.72 12.06
CA ILE A 209 7.40 -23.00 12.50
C ILE A 209 7.03 -24.46 12.26
N VAL A 210 7.45 -25.04 11.14
CA VAL A 210 7.23 -26.47 10.85
C VAL A 210 8.00 -27.35 11.82
N GLU A 211 9.29 -27.07 12.06
CA GLU A 211 10.13 -27.75 13.04
C GLU A 211 9.52 -27.68 14.45
N TYR A 212 9.01 -26.53 14.84
CA TYR A 212 8.28 -26.39 16.09
C TYR A 212 7.04 -27.31 16.12
N ALA A 213 6.24 -27.33 15.05
CA ALA A 213 5.06 -28.19 14.96
C ALA A 213 5.42 -29.70 15.04
N GLU A 214 6.59 -30.08 14.53
CA GLU A 214 7.09 -31.45 14.59
C GLU A 214 7.60 -31.82 15.99
N SER A 215 8.19 -30.85 16.73
CA SER A 215 8.83 -31.07 18.01
C SER A 215 7.87 -31.16 19.20
N VAL A 216 6.60 -30.72 19.06
CA VAL A 216 5.66 -30.77 20.19
C VAL A 216 5.23 -32.19 20.52
N ASP A 217 5.26 -32.55 21.80
CA ASP A 217 4.88 -33.89 22.27
C ASP A 217 3.43 -34.25 21.96
N LYS A 218 2.52 -33.29 22.18
CA LYS A 218 1.10 -33.46 21.89
C LYS A 218 0.70 -32.66 20.66
N LYS A 219 0.57 -33.36 19.53
CA LYS A 219 0.12 -32.75 18.28
C LYS A 219 -1.39 -32.54 18.27
N TYR A 220 -1.78 -31.34 17.89
CA TYR A 220 -3.16 -30.97 17.58
C TYR A 220 -3.31 -30.90 16.06
N LYS A 221 -4.55 -30.93 15.55
CA LYS A 221 -4.85 -30.81 14.11
C LYS A 221 -4.20 -29.58 13.44
N VAL A 222 -3.99 -28.50 14.20
CA VAL A 222 -3.32 -27.31 13.67
C VAL A 222 -1.84 -27.58 13.37
N HIS A 223 -1.14 -28.36 14.21
CA HIS A 223 0.26 -28.74 13.96
C HIS A 223 0.36 -29.64 12.74
N GLU A 224 -0.49 -30.68 12.65
CA GLU A 224 -0.56 -31.57 11.50
C GLU A 224 -0.88 -30.81 10.20
N ASN A 225 -1.80 -29.83 10.26
CA ASN A 225 -2.16 -28.99 9.13
C ASN A 225 -0.99 -28.11 8.66
N VAL A 226 -0.20 -27.58 9.59
CA VAL A 226 1.00 -26.79 9.26
C VAL A 226 2.05 -27.68 8.60
N ILE A 227 2.38 -28.83 9.19
CA ILE A 227 3.35 -29.78 8.64
C ILE A 227 2.96 -30.22 7.23
N SER A 228 1.68 -30.61 7.04
CA SER A 228 1.18 -31.12 5.77
C SER A 228 1.05 -30.07 4.66
N ASN A 229 1.09 -28.80 4.99
CA ASN A 229 0.91 -27.69 4.04
C ASN A 229 2.12 -26.73 4.00
N LYS A 230 3.33 -27.24 4.26
CA LYS A 230 4.56 -26.46 4.22
C LYS A 230 4.71 -25.74 2.88
N ASP A 231 4.52 -26.44 1.76
CA ASP A 231 4.66 -25.86 0.41
C ASP A 231 3.69 -24.68 0.17
N LEU A 232 2.46 -24.77 0.70
CA LEU A 232 1.50 -23.66 0.62
C LEU A 232 1.97 -22.46 1.46
N LEU A 233 2.52 -22.70 2.64
CA LEU A 233 3.06 -21.64 3.48
C LEU A 233 4.26 -20.96 2.83
N ASP A 234 5.17 -21.73 2.24
CA ASP A 234 6.33 -21.21 1.50
C ASP A 234 5.90 -20.37 0.29
N LEU A 235 4.88 -20.82 -0.45
CA LEU A 235 4.29 -20.08 -1.55
C LEU A 235 3.67 -18.76 -1.06
N ASN A 236 2.83 -18.81 -0.03
CA ASN A 236 2.19 -17.65 0.55
C ASN A 236 3.22 -16.63 1.06
N TYR A 237 4.27 -17.11 1.73
CA TYR A 237 5.37 -16.26 2.19
C TYR A 237 6.00 -15.51 1.01
N ARG A 238 6.35 -16.21 -0.07
CA ARG A 238 6.96 -15.61 -1.28
C ARG A 238 6.03 -14.63 -1.99
N LEU A 239 4.72 -14.87 -1.97
CA LEU A 239 3.72 -13.98 -2.57
C LEU A 239 3.52 -12.69 -1.78
N MET A 240 3.60 -12.75 -0.45
CA MET A 240 3.18 -11.66 0.45
C MET A 240 4.34 -10.91 1.08
N GLN A 241 5.58 -11.42 1.02
CA GLN A 241 6.73 -10.76 1.63
C GLN A 241 7.08 -9.44 0.93
N LEU A 242 7.38 -8.42 1.76
CA LEU A 242 7.79 -7.08 1.38
C LEU A 242 9.10 -6.63 2.06
N LYS A 243 9.71 -7.50 2.86
CA LYS A 243 10.98 -7.17 3.56
C LYS A 243 12.15 -7.12 2.59
N GLU A 244 12.21 -8.08 1.67
CA GLU A 244 13.23 -8.19 0.64
C GLU A 244 12.55 -8.29 -0.72
N VAL A 245 12.30 -7.13 -1.33
CA VAL A 245 11.57 -7.08 -2.59
C VAL A 245 12.43 -7.52 -3.76
N ASP A 246 11.90 -8.45 -4.52
CA ASP A 246 12.53 -8.97 -5.74
C ASP A 246 12.15 -8.10 -6.94
N ILE A 247 12.79 -6.94 -7.05
CA ILE A 247 12.69 -6.03 -8.19
C ILE A 247 14.05 -5.88 -8.86
N ASN A 248 14.05 -5.73 -10.17
CA ASN A 248 15.30 -5.67 -10.94
C ASN A 248 16.11 -4.37 -10.66
N GLY A 249 17.41 -4.41 -10.95
CA GLY A 249 18.32 -3.30 -10.68
C GLY A 249 17.91 -1.99 -11.37
N ASN A 250 17.34 -2.05 -12.59
CA ASN A 250 16.87 -0.85 -13.29
C ASN A 250 15.69 -0.21 -12.55
N ALA A 251 14.74 -1.01 -12.03
CA ALA A 251 13.64 -0.52 -11.23
C ALA A 251 14.13 0.11 -9.93
N LYS A 252 15.11 -0.51 -9.25
CA LYS A 252 15.76 0.03 -8.05
C LYS A 252 16.43 1.38 -8.34
N MET A 253 17.19 1.48 -9.43
CA MET A 253 17.85 2.72 -9.85
C MET A 253 16.85 3.82 -10.18
N LEU A 254 15.79 3.50 -10.92
CA LEU A 254 14.74 4.47 -11.24
C LEU A 254 14.05 4.99 -10.00
N ALA A 255 13.63 4.10 -9.09
CA ALA A 255 13.02 4.49 -7.81
C ALA A 255 13.97 5.36 -6.98
N LEU A 256 15.24 4.98 -6.86
CA LEU A 256 16.26 5.75 -6.14
C LEU A 256 16.43 7.17 -6.72
N ASN A 257 16.59 7.29 -8.04
CA ASN A 257 16.77 8.58 -8.72
C ASN A 257 15.55 9.49 -8.54
N MET A 258 14.33 8.94 -8.69
CA MET A 258 13.10 9.70 -8.53
C MET A 258 12.90 10.17 -7.08
N VAL A 259 13.19 9.30 -6.12
CA VAL A 259 12.94 9.58 -4.69
C VAL A 259 14.03 10.46 -4.08
N LYS A 260 15.27 10.39 -4.57
CA LYS A 260 16.38 11.25 -4.13
C LYS A 260 16.51 12.53 -4.95
N GLY A 261 15.86 12.62 -6.11
CA GLY A 261 15.85 13.80 -6.95
C GLY A 261 15.14 15.00 -6.29
N ASP A 262 15.19 16.10 -6.96
CA ASP A 262 14.60 17.35 -6.50
C ASP A 262 13.07 17.25 -6.40
N ILE A 263 12.51 17.94 -5.42
CA ILE A 263 11.05 18.11 -5.30
C ILE A 263 10.63 19.27 -6.17
N ASN A 264 9.68 19.06 -7.07
CA ASN A 264 9.13 20.15 -7.88
C ASN A 264 8.46 21.21 -7.02
N LYS A 265 8.63 22.49 -7.36
CA LYS A 265 7.84 23.57 -6.76
C LYS A 265 6.38 23.45 -7.15
N MET A 266 5.53 23.87 -6.24
CA MET A 266 4.09 23.96 -6.49
C MET A 266 3.79 24.96 -7.63
N ASN A 267 3.18 24.49 -8.71
CA ASN A 267 2.68 25.32 -9.80
C ASN A 267 1.20 25.68 -9.56
N THR A 268 0.98 26.67 -8.73
CA THR A 268 -0.38 27.13 -8.36
C THR A 268 -1.17 27.62 -9.56
N PHE A 269 -0.52 28.25 -10.54
CA PHE A 269 -1.19 28.79 -11.73
C PHE A 269 -1.80 27.66 -12.57
N GLU A 270 -1.01 26.66 -12.96
CA GLU A 270 -1.51 25.54 -13.76
C GLU A 270 -2.51 24.69 -12.98
N PHE A 271 -2.29 24.50 -11.68
CA PHE A 271 -3.29 23.82 -10.83
C PHE A 271 -4.64 24.53 -10.87
N LYS A 272 -4.68 25.83 -10.66
CA LYS A 272 -5.91 26.65 -10.69
C LYS A 272 -6.58 26.61 -12.05
N LYS A 273 -5.82 26.76 -13.12
CA LYS A 273 -6.31 26.69 -14.50
C LYS A 273 -7.04 25.37 -14.78
N MET A 274 -6.43 24.22 -14.38
CA MET A 274 -7.07 22.91 -14.50
C MET A 274 -8.32 22.80 -13.63
N PHE A 275 -8.25 23.29 -12.38
CA PHE A 275 -9.36 23.28 -11.45
C PHE A 275 -10.58 24.06 -11.96
N MET A 276 -10.34 25.20 -12.59
CA MET A 276 -11.39 25.98 -13.24
C MET A 276 -11.97 25.28 -14.45
N ALA A 277 -11.10 24.66 -15.30
CA ALA A 277 -11.54 23.91 -16.46
C ALA A 277 -12.38 22.68 -16.08
N ASP A 278 -12.04 22.02 -14.98
CA ASP A 278 -12.77 20.85 -14.47
C ASP A 278 -13.98 21.22 -13.59
N LYS A 279 -14.25 22.50 -13.39
CA LYS A 279 -15.41 23.03 -12.61
C LYS A 279 -15.58 22.36 -11.24
N MET A 280 -14.49 22.20 -10.49
CA MET A 280 -14.50 21.51 -9.20
C MET A 280 -14.83 22.40 -7.99
N TYR A 281 -15.49 23.55 -8.20
CA TYR A 281 -15.73 24.58 -7.17
C TYR A 281 -16.57 24.07 -6.00
N THR A 282 -17.47 23.11 -6.24
CA THR A 282 -18.32 22.53 -5.19
C THR A 282 -17.56 21.62 -4.24
N VAL A 283 -16.40 21.09 -4.67
CA VAL A 283 -15.61 20.11 -3.90
C VAL A 283 -14.59 20.79 -3.00
N ILE A 284 -13.94 21.85 -3.50
CA ILE A 284 -12.96 22.66 -2.75
C ILE A 284 -13.38 24.11 -2.89
N LYS A 285 -14.01 24.65 -1.84
CA LYS A 285 -14.65 25.98 -1.88
C LYS A 285 -13.64 27.12 -1.90
N ASP A 286 -12.57 27.01 -1.12
CA ASP A 286 -11.47 27.98 -1.05
C ASP A 286 -10.17 27.29 -1.47
N LEU A 287 -9.91 27.33 -2.78
CA LEU A 287 -8.77 26.63 -3.37
C LEU A 287 -7.44 27.21 -2.89
N ASP A 288 -7.33 28.53 -2.73
CA ASP A 288 -6.08 29.16 -2.31
C ASP A 288 -5.70 28.78 -0.88
N SER A 289 -6.64 28.89 0.03
CA SER A 289 -6.44 28.46 1.41
C SER A 289 -6.16 26.95 1.48
N TRP A 290 -6.85 26.13 0.68
CA TRP A 290 -6.65 24.69 0.65
C TRP A 290 -5.25 24.29 0.14
N LEU A 291 -4.77 24.90 -0.95
CA LEU A 291 -3.42 24.69 -1.48
C LEU A 291 -2.37 25.10 -0.46
N HIS A 292 -2.51 26.30 0.10
CA HIS A 292 -1.58 26.84 1.09
C HIS A 292 -1.50 25.96 2.34
N THR A 293 -2.63 25.63 2.94
CA THR A 293 -2.67 24.86 4.18
C THR A 293 -2.24 23.39 4.01
N SER A 294 -2.41 22.83 2.81
CA SER A 294 -2.12 21.43 2.55
C SER A 294 -0.69 21.19 2.06
N PHE A 295 -0.15 22.05 1.20
CA PHE A 295 1.08 21.76 0.46
C PHE A 295 2.23 22.73 0.71
N ASN A 296 1.99 23.87 1.34
CA ASN A 296 3.04 24.87 1.53
C ASN A 296 4.20 24.36 2.40
N SER A 297 3.92 23.52 3.38
CA SER A 297 4.97 22.90 4.21
C SER A 297 5.89 22.00 3.38
N LEU A 298 5.35 21.22 2.44
CA LEU A 298 6.15 20.42 1.50
C LEU A 298 6.88 21.28 0.49
N ASN A 299 6.23 22.35 0.02
CA ASN A 299 6.82 23.26 -0.96
C ASN A 299 8.07 24.00 -0.40
N ALA A 300 8.20 24.10 0.92
CA ALA A 300 9.40 24.62 1.57
C ALA A 300 10.65 23.73 1.35
N TYR A 301 10.47 22.45 1.04
CA TYR A 301 11.54 21.51 0.71
C TYR A 301 11.75 21.35 -0.79
N ALA A 302 10.97 22.03 -1.62
CA ALA A 302 11.14 22.02 -3.07
C ALA A 302 12.41 22.80 -3.46
N SER A 303 13.14 22.27 -4.43
CA SER A 303 14.32 22.93 -4.98
C SER A 303 13.97 24.26 -5.66
N LEU A 304 14.88 25.19 -5.55
CA LEU A 304 14.75 26.55 -6.15
C LEU A 304 14.88 26.50 -7.67
#